data_e1436ab57e638fa6e12dab8ebb3269a7
#
_entry.id   e1436ab57e638fa6e12dab8ebb3269a7
#
_cell.length_a   1.000
_cell.length_b   1.000
_cell.length_c   1.000
_cell.angle_alpha   90.00
_cell.angle_beta   90.00
_cell.angle_gamma   90.00
#
_symmetry.space_group_name_H-M   'P 1'
#
loop_
_entity.id
_entity.type
_entity.pdbx_description
1 polymer ?
#
loop_
_entity_poly.entity_id
_entity_poly.type
_entity_poly.pdbx_seq_one_letter_code
_entity_poly.pdbx_strand_id
1 'polypeptide(L)'
;MSIVKEFWAVWPIIKGDVLRYLTYRTDLRQEVSQMTDMQYFMNMIKLMRSNKNHFRSVFFYRFKRCSFLLRLLFPPESRFILDCGSIEPGGVICHHPFSSYINAEHVGYGCIFRNNTTLGNKMMNNGNIERPWLKNNVDVGPNSVIIGGVMIGNNVIIGAGSVVTKDVPDNCVVAGNPAMIIRENGIPCKKIL
;
A
#
# COMPACT_ATOMS: atom_id res chain seq x y z
N MET A 1 23.81 -11.64 -10.70
CA MET A 1 22.64 -12.54 -10.69
C MET A 1 21.86 -12.29 -11.97
N SER A 2 21.43 -13.32 -12.73
CA SER A 2 20.69 -13.10 -13.99
C SER A 2 19.28 -12.58 -13.68
N ILE A 3 18.72 -11.82 -14.61
CA ILE A 3 17.33 -11.30 -14.57
C ILE A 3 16.32 -12.38 -14.23
N VAL A 4 16.50 -13.58 -14.81
CA VAL A 4 15.64 -14.75 -14.59
C VAL A 4 15.67 -15.20 -13.13
N LYS A 5 16.86 -15.27 -12.51
CA LYS A 5 16.99 -15.65 -11.10
C LYS A 5 16.35 -14.61 -10.18
N GLU A 6 16.48 -13.32 -10.48
CA GLU A 6 15.86 -12.25 -9.70
C GLU A 6 14.33 -12.30 -9.81
N PHE A 7 13.76 -12.53 -11.01
CA PHE A 7 12.33 -12.69 -11.20
C PHE A 7 11.77 -13.85 -10.36
N TRP A 8 12.40 -15.02 -10.42
CA TRP A 8 11.96 -16.18 -9.65
C TRP A 8 12.11 -16.01 -8.13
N ALA A 9 13.10 -15.22 -7.67
CA ALA A 9 13.26 -14.90 -6.26
C ALA A 9 12.11 -14.04 -5.70
N VAL A 10 11.56 -13.13 -6.51
CA VAL A 10 10.43 -12.27 -6.08
C VAL A 10 9.06 -12.82 -6.50
N TRP A 11 9.01 -13.92 -7.25
CA TRP A 11 7.76 -14.49 -7.76
C TRP A 11 6.72 -14.82 -6.69
N PRO A 12 7.07 -15.42 -5.53
CA PRO A 12 6.08 -15.64 -4.45
C PRO A 12 5.43 -14.36 -3.95
N ILE A 13 6.20 -13.27 -3.89
CA ILE A 13 5.70 -11.95 -3.46
C ILE A 13 4.76 -11.38 -4.51
N ILE A 14 5.14 -11.45 -5.79
CA ILE A 14 4.31 -11.00 -6.91
C ILE A 14 3.00 -11.78 -6.96
N LYS A 15 3.01 -13.09 -6.69
CA LYS A 15 1.77 -13.89 -6.59
C LYS A 15 0.84 -13.33 -5.50
N GLY A 16 1.37 -12.97 -4.34
CA GLY A 16 0.59 -12.34 -3.27
C GLY A 16 -0.02 -11.01 -3.70
N ASP A 17 0.73 -10.18 -4.40
CA ASP A 17 0.22 -8.89 -4.93
C ASP A 17 -0.86 -9.12 -6.01
N VAL A 18 -0.66 -10.06 -6.94
CA VAL A 18 -1.66 -10.45 -7.96
C VAL A 18 -2.93 -10.96 -7.30
N LEU A 19 -2.80 -11.89 -6.35
CA LEU A 19 -3.91 -12.44 -5.57
C LEU A 19 -4.74 -11.33 -4.94
N ARG A 20 -4.08 -10.39 -4.29
CA ARG A 20 -4.75 -9.27 -3.62
C ARG A 20 -5.52 -8.37 -4.59
N TYR A 21 -4.94 -8.05 -5.75
CA TYR A 21 -5.63 -7.27 -6.79
C TYR A 21 -6.84 -7.99 -7.37
N LEU A 22 -6.77 -9.30 -7.56
CA LEU A 22 -7.89 -10.10 -8.04
C LEU A 22 -9.02 -10.21 -7.01
N THR A 23 -8.68 -10.42 -5.74
CA THR A 23 -9.68 -10.61 -4.66
C THR A 23 -10.28 -9.31 -4.15
N TYR A 24 -9.64 -8.18 -4.40
CA TYR A 24 -10.14 -6.86 -3.96
C TYR A 24 -11.47 -6.47 -4.64
N ARG A 25 -11.67 -6.89 -5.89
CA ARG A 25 -12.84 -6.49 -6.70
C ARG A 25 -13.91 -7.57 -6.84
N THR A 26 -13.66 -8.78 -6.39
CA THR A 26 -14.55 -9.92 -6.62
C THR A 26 -14.54 -10.85 -5.42
N ASP A 27 -15.68 -11.48 -5.13
CA ASP A 27 -15.79 -12.55 -4.13
C ASP A 27 -15.11 -13.87 -4.55
N LEU A 28 -14.19 -13.80 -5.49
CA LEU A 28 -13.46 -14.94 -6.08
C LEU A 28 -12.38 -15.55 -5.18
N ARG A 29 -12.42 -15.33 -3.84
CA ARG A 29 -11.40 -15.81 -2.92
C ARG A 29 -11.16 -17.32 -2.99
N GLN A 30 -12.21 -18.11 -3.25
CA GLN A 30 -12.10 -19.58 -3.32
C GLN A 30 -11.48 -20.06 -4.65
N GLU A 31 -11.84 -19.45 -5.77
CA GLU A 31 -11.30 -19.81 -7.09
C GLU A 31 -9.83 -19.45 -7.24
N VAL A 32 -9.41 -18.34 -6.62
CA VAL A 32 -8.05 -17.81 -6.75
C VAL A 32 -7.05 -18.62 -5.94
N SER A 33 -7.46 -19.27 -4.83
CA SER A 33 -6.57 -20.10 -4.01
C SER A 33 -6.07 -21.39 -4.71
N GLN A 34 -6.74 -21.81 -5.79
CA GLN A 34 -6.41 -23.01 -6.58
C GLN A 34 -5.68 -22.70 -7.90
N MET A 35 -5.29 -21.44 -8.13
CA MET A 35 -4.65 -21.03 -9.38
C MET A 35 -3.24 -21.65 -9.53
N THR A 36 -2.95 -22.11 -10.73
CA THR A 36 -1.60 -22.53 -11.13
C THR A 36 -0.68 -21.33 -11.33
N ASP A 37 0.64 -21.55 -11.30
CA ASP A 37 1.62 -20.49 -11.57
C ASP A 37 1.42 -19.84 -12.94
N MET A 38 1.01 -20.61 -13.95
CA MET A 38 0.68 -20.08 -15.27
C MET A 38 -0.52 -19.12 -15.23
N GLN A 39 -1.56 -19.47 -14.47
CA GLN A 39 -2.73 -18.59 -14.31
C GLN A 39 -2.36 -17.31 -13.57
N TYR A 40 -1.53 -17.36 -12.52
CA TYR A 40 -0.98 -16.16 -11.87
C TYR A 40 -0.19 -15.30 -12.84
N PHE A 41 0.68 -15.92 -13.66
CA PHE A 41 1.47 -15.20 -14.66
C PHE A 41 0.60 -14.49 -15.70
N MET A 42 -0.42 -15.18 -16.24
CA MET A 42 -1.36 -14.59 -17.18
C MET A 42 -2.17 -13.43 -16.57
N ASN A 43 -2.60 -13.56 -15.33
CA ASN A 43 -3.28 -12.49 -14.62
C ASN A 43 -2.36 -11.31 -14.32
N MET A 44 -1.10 -11.55 -13.96
CA MET A 44 -0.09 -10.51 -13.83
C MET A 44 0.02 -9.70 -15.13
N ILE A 45 0.13 -10.36 -16.28
CA ILE A 45 0.18 -9.67 -17.59
C ILE A 45 -1.08 -8.85 -17.84
N LYS A 46 -2.27 -9.39 -17.53
CA LYS A 46 -3.54 -8.63 -17.64
C LYS A 46 -3.53 -7.39 -16.75
N LEU A 47 -3.07 -7.50 -15.50
CA LEU A 47 -2.93 -6.37 -14.59
C LEU A 47 -1.91 -5.35 -15.09
N MET A 48 -0.77 -5.80 -15.64
CA MET A 48 0.23 -4.93 -16.25
C MET A 48 -0.30 -4.16 -17.45
N ARG A 49 -1.20 -4.74 -18.25
CA ARG A 49 -1.86 -4.09 -19.40
C ARG A 49 -2.99 -3.15 -18.98
N SER A 50 -3.55 -3.32 -17.80
CA SER A 50 -4.64 -2.50 -17.31
C SER A 50 -4.13 -1.15 -16.79
N ASN A 51 -4.72 -0.05 -17.25
CA ASN A 51 -4.41 1.30 -16.76
C ASN A 51 -5.21 1.69 -15.49
N LYS A 52 -6.07 0.79 -14.99
CA LYS A 52 -7.06 1.16 -13.96
C LYS A 52 -6.65 0.81 -12.51
N ASN A 53 -5.57 0.07 -12.31
CA ASN A 53 -5.30 -0.54 -11.00
C ASN A 53 -3.93 -0.23 -10.39
N HIS A 54 -3.11 0.55 -11.07
CA HIS A 54 -1.78 0.97 -10.60
C HIS A 54 -0.86 -0.19 -10.15
N PHE A 55 -1.20 -1.43 -10.53
CA PHE A 55 -0.40 -2.62 -10.24
C PHE A 55 1.04 -2.47 -10.75
N ARG A 56 1.24 -1.75 -11.84
CA ARG A 56 2.58 -1.49 -12.42
C ARG A 56 3.53 -0.86 -11.41
N SER A 57 3.07 0.12 -10.64
CA SER A 57 3.91 0.78 -9.62
C SER A 57 4.33 -0.18 -8.52
N VAL A 58 3.41 -1.05 -8.05
CA VAL A 58 3.72 -2.11 -7.09
C VAL A 58 4.67 -3.14 -7.70
N PHE A 59 4.42 -3.57 -8.93
CA PHE A 59 5.30 -4.50 -9.64
C PHE A 59 6.72 -3.95 -9.76
N PHE A 60 6.89 -2.69 -10.19
CA PHE A 60 8.21 -2.07 -10.33
C PHE A 60 8.88 -1.75 -9.00
N TYR A 61 8.12 -1.58 -7.93
CA TYR A 61 8.67 -1.54 -6.59
C TYR A 61 9.33 -2.88 -6.21
N ARG A 62 8.69 -4.02 -6.54
CA ARG A 62 9.24 -5.36 -6.28
C ARG A 62 10.41 -5.71 -7.18
N PHE A 63 10.35 -5.31 -8.44
CA PHE A 63 11.28 -5.72 -9.48
C PHE A 63 12.12 -4.54 -9.99
N LYS A 64 13.12 -4.16 -9.20
CA LYS A 64 13.89 -2.92 -9.43
C LYS A 64 14.86 -3.01 -10.63
N ARG A 65 15.51 -4.14 -10.88
CA ARG A 65 16.67 -4.27 -11.77
C ARG A 65 16.35 -4.37 -13.27
N CYS A 66 15.24 -4.97 -13.66
CA CYS A 66 14.89 -5.18 -15.08
C CYS A 66 13.86 -4.20 -15.62
N SER A 67 13.79 -3.05 -15.00
CA SER A 67 12.68 -2.16 -15.22
C SER A 67 12.74 -1.39 -16.53
N PHE A 68 13.90 -1.18 -17.16
CA PHE A 68 13.99 -0.24 -18.28
C PHE A 68 13.14 -0.64 -19.50
N LEU A 69 13.35 -1.84 -20.05
CA LEU A 69 12.57 -2.33 -21.20
C LEU A 69 11.08 -2.53 -20.86
N LEU A 70 10.79 -3.07 -19.68
CA LEU A 70 9.41 -3.24 -19.23
C LEU A 70 8.71 -1.91 -18.96
N ARG A 71 9.42 -0.90 -18.46
CA ARG A 71 8.86 0.45 -18.26
C ARG A 71 8.56 1.18 -19.56
N LEU A 72 9.26 0.87 -20.65
CA LEU A 72 8.92 1.38 -21.99
C LEU A 72 7.61 0.80 -22.49
N LEU A 73 7.36 -0.50 -22.25
CA LEU A 73 6.14 -1.19 -22.68
C LEU A 73 4.96 -0.94 -21.72
N PHE A 74 5.25 -0.81 -20.44
CA PHE A 74 4.26 -0.68 -19.34
C PHE A 74 4.69 0.44 -18.39
N PRO A 75 4.61 1.72 -18.77
CA PRO A 75 5.03 2.81 -17.91
C PRO A 75 4.26 2.81 -16.59
N PRO A 76 4.95 2.97 -15.44
CA PRO A 76 4.27 3.14 -14.16
C PRO A 76 3.48 4.45 -14.13
N GLU A 77 2.58 4.58 -13.17
CA GLU A 77 1.88 5.85 -12.94
C GLU A 77 2.85 6.92 -12.47
N SER A 78 3.01 7.98 -13.26
CA SER A 78 4.04 9.03 -13.02
C SER A 78 3.77 9.87 -11.77
N ARG A 79 2.53 9.90 -11.29
CA ARG A 79 2.10 10.68 -10.13
C ARG A 79 1.78 9.82 -8.91
N PHE A 80 2.31 8.60 -8.88
CA PHE A 80 2.22 7.69 -7.76
C PHE A 80 3.59 7.13 -7.44
N ILE A 81 4.11 7.47 -6.27
CA ILE A 81 5.45 7.11 -5.82
C ILE A 81 5.33 6.21 -4.59
N LEU A 82 5.98 5.04 -4.67
CA LEU A 82 6.19 4.13 -3.56
C LEU A 82 7.66 4.17 -3.15
N ASP A 83 7.95 4.73 -1.98
CA ASP A 83 9.28 4.83 -1.38
C ASP A 83 9.24 4.23 0.03
N CYS A 84 9.02 2.94 0.10
CA CYS A 84 8.89 2.22 1.37
C CYS A 84 10.13 1.40 1.69
N GLY A 85 10.46 1.24 2.98
CA GLY A 85 11.47 0.33 3.47
C GLY A 85 11.08 -1.12 3.18
N SER A 86 9.85 -1.49 3.53
CA SER A 86 9.28 -2.81 3.25
C SER A 86 7.77 -2.75 2.98
N ILE A 87 7.29 -3.65 2.13
CA ILE A 87 5.85 -3.86 1.87
C ILE A 87 5.61 -5.36 1.88
N GLU A 88 4.66 -5.83 2.70
CA GLU A 88 4.24 -7.23 2.72
C GLU A 88 3.66 -7.69 1.37
N PRO A 89 3.74 -8.98 1.01
CA PRO A 89 3.05 -9.52 -0.16
C PRO A 89 1.54 -9.22 -0.07
N GLY A 90 0.97 -8.63 -1.13
CA GLY A 90 -0.43 -8.15 -1.10
C GLY A 90 -0.65 -6.93 -0.19
N GLY A 91 0.43 -6.24 0.20
CA GLY A 91 0.37 -5.14 1.16
C GLY A 91 -0.33 -3.90 0.64
N VAL A 92 -0.22 -3.58 -0.64
CA VAL A 92 -0.72 -2.33 -1.19
C VAL A 92 -1.76 -2.56 -2.26
N ILE A 93 -2.94 -2.01 -2.04
CA ILE A 93 -3.91 -1.71 -3.10
C ILE A 93 -4.08 -0.22 -3.21
N CYS A 94 -4.00 0.26 -4.44
CA CYS A 94 -4.21 1.66 -4.72
C CYS A 94 -5.56 1.83 -5.43
N HIS A 95 -6.43 2.60 -4.79
CA HIS A 95 -7.72 2.96 -5.38
C HIS A 95 -7.65 4.38 -5.91
N HIS A 96 -7.34 4.51 -7.22
CA HIS A 96 -7.10 5.79 -7.89
C HIS A 96 -5.99 6.64 -7.22
N PRO A 97 -4.75 6.15 -7.04
CA PRO A 97 -3.71 6.80 -6.23
C PRO A 97 -3.06 7.99 -6.92
N PHE A 98 -3.82 8.71 -7.70
CA PHE A 98 -3.35 9.91 -8.37
C PHE A 98 -2.76 10.89 -7.36
N SER A 99 -1.57 11.41 -7.67
CA SER A 99 -0.87 12.39 -6.83
C SER A 99 -0.58 11.90 -5.40
N SER A 100 -0.27 10.61 -5.24
CA SER A 100 0.05 10.03 -3.92
C SER A 100 1.53 9.72 -3.77
N TYR A 101 2.06 10.01 -2.58
CA TYR A 101 3.44 9.70 -2.19
C TYR A 101 3.41 8.85 -0.92
N ILE A 102 3.83 7.60 -1.04
CA ILE A 102 3.81 6.63 0.06
C ILE A 102 5.24 6.37 0.50
N ASN A 103 5.70 7.15 1.48
CA ASN A 103 7.01 7.02 2.11
C ASN A 103 6.83 6.48 3.53
N ALA A 104 6.88 5.17 3.68
CA ALA A 104 6.69 4.46 4.93
C ALA A 104 7.88 3.56 5.25
N GLU A 105 8.17 3.31 6.53
CA GLU A 105 9.15 2.31 6.93
C GLU A 105 8.64 0.90 6.62
N HIS A 106 7.36 0.67 6.92
CA HIS A 106 6.71 -0.62 6.68
C HIS A 106 5.25 -0.45 6.28
N VAL A 107 4.78 -1.31 5.37
CA VAL A 107 3.38 -1.45 5.02
C VAL A 107 2.99 -2.92 5.11
N GLY A 108 2.09 -3.23 6.04
CA GLY A 108 1.56 -4.56 6.26
C GLY A 108 0.60 -5.03 5.16
N TYR A 109 0.08 -6.24 5.31
CA TYR A 109 -0.84 -6.85 4.36
C TYR A 109 -2.18 -6.09 4.29
N GLY A 110 -2.74 -5.99 3.10
CA GLY A 110 -4.13 -5.56 2.91
C GLY A 110 -4.38 -4.06 3.01
N CYS A 111 -3.34 -3.23 3.05
CA CYS A 111 -3.50 -1.78 3.11
C CYS A 111 -4.05 -1.22 1.80
N ILE A 112 -4.91 -0.20 1.91
CA ILE A 112 -5.56 0.48 0.80
C ILE A 112 -5.20 1.96 0.85
N PHE A 113 -4.70 2.50 -0.25
CA PHE A 113 -4.42 3.92 -0.39
C PHE A 113 -5.27 4.54 -1.48
N ARG A 114 -5.87 5.71 -1.18
CA ARG A 114 -6.67 6.47 -2.13
C ARG A 114 -5.89 7.64 -2.71
N ASN A 115 -6.54 8.40 -3.59
CA ASN A 115 -5.91 9.54 -4.26
C ASN A 115 -5.42 10.61 -3.27
N ASN A 116 -4.33 11.26 -3.67
CA ASN A 116 -3.75 12.40 -2.96
C ASN A 116 -3.38 12.09 -1.50
N THR A 117 -2.97 10.84 -1.23
CA THR A 117 -2.50 10.42 0.09
C THR A 117 -1.01 10.67 0.20
N THR A 118 -0.58 11.24 1.32
CA THR A 118 0.83 11.46 1.63
C THR A 118 1.22 10.75 2.92
N LEU A 119 2.16 9.81 2.82
CA LEU A 119 2.92 9.31 3.95
C LEU A 119 4.30 9.96 3.91
N GLY A 120 4.68 10.66 4.97
CA GLY A 120 5.90 11.45 5.00
C GLY A 120 6.76 11.16 6.22
N ASN A 121 8.06 11.35 6.03
CA ASN A 121 9.03 11.26 7.11
C ASN A 121 9.05 12.54 7.97
N LYS A 122 9.62 12.42 9.15
CA LYS A 122 9.97 13.52 10.03
C LYS A 122 11.44 13.40 10.42
N MET A 123 12.18 14.50 10.30
CA MET A 123 13.54 14.59 10.83
C MET A 123 13.47 14.92 12.31
N MET A 124 14.13 14.11 13.11
CA MET A 124 14.26 14.31 14.56
C MET A 124 15.46 15.21 14.88
N ASN A 125 15.49 15.78 16.08
CA ASN A 125 16.56 16.70 16.50
C ASN A 125 17.96 16.04 16.51
N ASN A 126 18.03 14.71 16.60
CA ASN A 126 19.27 13.93 16.53
C ASN A 126 19.70 13.61 15.08
N GLY A 127 19.01 14.13 14.06
CA GLY A 127 19.28 13.86 12.65
C GLY A 127 18.67 12.55 12.11
N ASN A 128 18.03 11.73 12.95
CA ASN A 128 17.35 10.53 12.51
C ASN A 128 16.09 10.89 11.72
N ILE A 129 15.80 10.08 10.69
CA ILE A 129 14.59 10.19 9.90
C ILE A 129 13.63 9.08 10.33
N GLU A 130 12.46 9.47 10.78
CA GLU A 130 11.39 8.54 11.14
C GLU A 130 10.30 8.55 10.10
N ARG A 131 9.79 7.36 9.76
CA ARG A 131 8.74 7.13 8.77
C ARG A 131 7.57 6.38 9.38
N PRO A 132 6.35 6.54 8.85
CA PRO A 132 5.20 5.79 9.33
C PRO A 132 5.38 4.28 9.20
N TRP A 133 4.86 3.55 10.17
CA TRP A 133 4.77 2.09 10.17
C TRP A 133 3.29 1.68 10.17
N LEU A 134 2.83 1.04 9.10
CA LEU A 134 1.45 0.58 8.98
C LEU A 134 1.38 -0.93 9.19
N LYS A 135 0.53 -1.37 10.11
CA LYS A 135 0.18 -2.79 10.28
C LYS A 135 -0.82 -3.23 9.19
N ASN A 136 -1.54 -4.31 9.43
CA ASN A 136 -2.40 -4.94 8.41
C ASN A 136 -3.76 -4.26 8.28
N ASN A 137 -4.33 -4.31 7.07
CA ASN A 137 -5.69 -3.86 6.75
C ASN A 137 -5.95 -2.39 7.09
N VAL A 138 -5.00 -1.51 6.84
CA VAL A 138 -5.17 -0.06 7.02
C VAL A 138 -5.81 0.53 5.76
N ASP A 139 -6.96 1.20 5.92
CA ASP A 139 -7.64 1.91 4.83
C ASP A 139 -7.41 3.41 4.98
N VAL A 140 -6.64 4.00 4.05
CA VAL A 140 -6.29 5.43 4.07
C VAL A 140 -7.17 6.18 3.09
N GLY A 141 -8.03 7.03 3.63
CA GLY A 141 -8.94 7.90 2.89
C GLY A 141 -8.20 8.91 2.00
N PRO A 142 -8.89 9.47 0.98
CA PRO A 142 -8.29 10.44 0.07
C PRO A 142 -7.89 11.74 0.79
N ASN A 143 -6.87 12.42 0.25
CA ASN A 143 -6.34 13.67 0.79
C ASN A 143 -5.82 13.58 2.24
N SER A 144 -5.49 12.38 2.71
CA SER A 144 -4.97 12.17 4.07
C SER A 144 -3.45 12.32 4.11
N VAL A 145 -2.96 12.77 5.25
CA VAL A 145 -1.53 12.97 5.51
C VAL A 145 -1.16 12.22 6.79
N ILE A 146 -0.11 11.37 6.71
CA ILE A 146 0.44 10.64 7.86
C ILE A 146 1.93 10.98 7.93
N ILE A 147 2.40 11.59 9.02
CA ILE A 147 3.77 12.09 9.11
C ILE A 147 4.47 11.64 10.38
N GLY A 148 5.74 11.27 10.22
CA GLY A 148 6.66 10.90 11.30
C GLY A 148 6.67 9.41 11.59
N GLY A 149 7.41 9.02 12.64
CA GLY A 149 7.54 7.63 13.07
C GLY A 149 6.31 7.08 13.79
N VAL A 150 5.13 7.37 13.24
CA VAL A 150 3.87 6.93 13.83
C VAL A 150 3.54 5.49 13.48
N MET A 151 3.01 4.75 14.45
CA MET A 151 2.51 3.39 14.25
C MET A 151 1.00 3.40 14.03
N ILE A 152 0.56 2.90 12.88
CA ILE A 152 -0.85 2.71 12.58
C ILE A 152 -1.19 1.23 12.80
N GLY A 153 -2.14 0.96 13.68
CA GLY A 153 -2.56 -0.37 14.11
C GLY A 153 -3.27 -1.19 13.01
N ASN A 154 -3.65 -2.42 13.36
CA ASN A 154 -4.43 -3.29 12.47
C ASN A 154 -5.86 -2.80 12.32
N ASN A 155 -6.45 -3.02 11.14
CA ASN A 155 -7.85 -2.71 10.85
C ASN A 155 -8.22 -1.25 11.13
N VAL A 156 -7.29 -0.33 10.87
CA VAL A 156 -7.50 1.12 11.06
C VAL A 156 -8.09 1.72 9.79
N ILE A 157 -9.06 2.60 9.97
CA ILE A 157 -9.59 3.44 8.90
C ILE A 157 -9.20 4.90 9.17
N ILE A 158 -8.51 5.51 8.24
CA ILE A 158 -8.18 6.93 8.27
C ILE A 158 -9.15 7.66 7.36
N GLY A 159 -9.98 8.53 7.93
CA GLY A 159 -10.97 9.31 7.21
C GLY A 159 -10.35 10.27 6.21
N ALA A 160 -11.10 10.64 5.17
CA ALA A 160 -10.64 11.59 4.15
C ALA A 160 -10.19 12.92 4.76
N GLY A 161 -9.12 13.52 4.23
CA GLY A 161 -8.59 14.80 4.68
C GLY A 161 -7.97 14.80 6.08
N SER A 162 -7.69 13.65 6.66
CA SER A 162 -7.14 13.54 8.01
C SER A 162 -5.64 13.81 8.05
N VAL A 163 -5.18 14.42 9.14
CA VAL A 163 -3.76 14.64 9.43
C VAL A 163 -3.38 13.86 10.68
N VAL A 164 -2.65 12.75 10.49
CA VAL A 164 -2.23 11.84 11.55
C VAL A 164 -0.76 12.05 11.87
N THR A 165 -0.49 12.43 13.11
CA THR A 165 0.87 12.74 13.62
C THR A 165 1.20 12.00 14.91
N LYS A 166 0.34 11.08 15.33
CA LYS A 166 0.50 10.22 16.50
C LYS A 166 0.05 8.80 16.20
N ASP A 167 0.44 7.87 17.06
CA ASP A 167 0.08 6.46 16.95
C ASP A 167 -1.44 6.26 16.99
N VAL A 168 -1.90 5.30 16.19
CA VAL A 168 -3.33 4.92 16.13
C VAL A 168 -3.45 3.47 16.58
N PRO A 169 -4.25 3.19 17.64
CA PRO A 169 -4.49 1.82 18.10
C PRO A 169 -5.19 0.95 17.06
N ASP A 170 -5.15 -0.38 17.25
CA ASP A 170 -5.86 -1.35 16.43
C ASP A 170 -7.38 -1.11 16.45
N ASN A 171 -8.09 -1.46 15.38
CA ASN A 171 -9.54 -1.42 15.22
C ASN A 171 -10.17 -0.02 15.43
N CYS A 172 -9.45 1.03 15.09
CA CYS A 172 -9.90 2.41 15.21
C CYS A 172 -10.30 3.03 13.88
N VAL A 173 -11.24 3.96 13.94
CA VAL A 173 -11.50 4.93 12.88
C VAL A 173 -11.05 6.30 13.38
N VAL A 174 -10.17 6.95 12.62
CA VAL A 174 -9.67 8.28 12.95
C VAL A 174 -10.04 9.26 11.85
N ALA A 175 -10.34 10.51 12.23
CA ALA A 175 -10.64 11.57 11.26
C ALA A 175 -10.31 12.95 11.81
N GLY A 176 -10.09 13.90 10.90
CA GLY A 176 -9.92 15.32 11.20
C GLY A 176 -8.47 15.81 11.11
N ASN A 177 -8.28 17.10 11.34
CA ASN A 177 -6.98 17.78 11.39
C ASN A 177 -6.93 18.71 12.62
N PRO A 178 -6.18 18.34 13.68
CA PRO A 178 -5.51 17.05 13.86
C PRO A 178 -6.49 15.87 13.95
N ALA A 179 -6.05 14.66 13.57
CA ALA A 179 -6.88 13.47 13.62
C ALA A 179 -7.21 13.07 15.06
N MET A 180 -8.45 12.62 15.26
CA MET A 180 -8.96 12.09 16.51
C MET A 180 -9.59 10.73 16.29
N ILE A 181 -9.62 9.88 17.31
CA ILE A 181 -10.37 8.62 17.25
C ILE A 181 -11.86 8.97 17.32
N ILE A 182 -12.61 8.58 16.28
CA ILE A 182 -14.08 8.77 16.20
C ILE A 182 -14.84 7.47 16.38
N ARG A 183 -14.15 6.32 16.32
CA ARG A 183 -14.70 4.99 16.62
C ARG A 183 -13.57 4.07 17.08
N GLU A 184 -13.84 3.24 18.08
CA GLU A 184 -12.91 2.24 18.58
C GLU A 184 -13.67 0.92 18.78
N ASN A 185 -13.15 -0.19 18.23
CA ASN A 185 -13.79 -1.52 18.27
C ASN A 185 -15.28 -1.50 17.83
N GLY A 186 -15.60 -0.72 16.80
CA GLY A 186 -16.95 -0.56 16.28
C GLY A 186 -17.84 0.43 17.05
N ILE A 187 -17.43 0.89 18.23
CA ILE A 187 -18.20 1.79 19.09
C ILE A 187 -17.84 3.26 18.81
N PRO A 188 -18.79 4.13 18.48
CA PRO A 188 -18.55 5.56 18.35
C PRO A 188 -17.97 6.17 19.62
N CYS A 189 -16.93 6.99 19.47
CA CYS A 189 -16.31 7.70 20.58
C CYS A 189 -15.68 9.00 20.09
N LYS A 190 -15.12 9.81 20.98
CA LYS A 190 -14.33 10.98 20.61
C LYS A 190 -13.14 11.06 21.56
N LYS A 191 -11.97 10.61 21.09
CA LYS A 191 -10.74 10.59 21.88
C LYS A 191 -9.60 11.27 21.12
N ILE A 192 -8.76 11.99 21.82
CA ILE A 192 -7.51 12.55 21.28
C ILE A 192 -6.51 11.39 21.07
N LEU A 193 -5.79 11.41 19.94
CA LEU A 193 -4.64 10.54 19.70
C LEU A 193 -3.46 10.92 20.58
#